data_e4bc6c1032dc1973207c7507bc6ab3de
#
_entry.id   e4bc6c1032dc1973207c7507bc6ab3de
#
_cell.length_a   1.000
_cell.length_b   1.000
_cell.length_c   1.000
_cell.angle_alpha   90.00
_cell.angle_beta   90.00
_cell.angle_gamma   90.00
#
_symmetry.space_group_name_H-M   'P 1'
#
loop_
_entity.id
_entity.type
_entity.pdbx_description
1 polymer ?
#
loop_
_entity_poly.entity_id
_entity_poly.type
_entity_poly.pdbx_seq_one_letter_code
_entity_poly.pdbx_strand_id
1 'polypeptide(L)'
;FKVEPGHTVLLHAGAGGVGLLLTQLLKARGAEVITTVSTGEKEELAREAGADHVLPYKGFAGRVRDITGGTGVDVVYDGVGKDTFDGSLEALRTRGMLVLFGAASGPVPPVDPQRLNSGGSLFLTRPTIAHHLRDAAERRWRSREIFAAAADGSLKVRIGARYPLVQAAQAH
;
A
#
# COMPACT_ATOMS: atom_id res chain seq x y z
N PHE A 1 -0.16 -2.37 -11.06
CA PHE A 1 -1.59 -2.05 -11.18
C PHE A 1 -1.77 -0.56 -11.48
N LYS A 2 -2.57 -0.25 -12.50
CA LYS A 2 -2.90 1.14 -12.83
C LYS A 2 -4.17 1.52 -12.06
N VAL A 3 -4.01 2.39 -11.06
CA VAL A 3 -5.16 2.91 -10.29
C VAL A 3 -5.89 3.97 -11.10
N GLU A 4 -7.20 3.83 -11.17
CA GLU A 4 -8.14 4.73 -11.86
C GLU A 4 -9.20 5.27 -10.89
N PRO A 5 -9.87 6.38 -11.21
CA PRO A 5 -10.95 6.90 -10.38
C PRO A 5 -12.03 5.85 -10.14
N GLY A 6 -12.50 5.76 -8.90
CA GLY A 6 -13.52 4.80 -8.48
C GLY A 6 -12.99 3.41 -8.09
N HIS A 7 -11.68 3.14 -8.23
CA HIS A 7 -11.10 1.93 -7.65
C HIS A 7 -11.07 2.01 -6.12
N THR A 8 -11.36 0.89 -5.46
CA THR A 8 -11.16 0.73 -4.01
C THR A 8 -9.84 -0.02 -3.77
N VAL A 9 -8.99 0.54 -2.92
CA VAL A 9 -7.63 0.06 -2.66
C VAL A 9 -7.45 -0.27 -1.18
N LEU A 10 -6.90 -1.44 -0.88
CA LEU A 10 -6.38 -1.74 0.44
C LEU A 10 -4.86 -1.53 0.47
N LEU A 11 -4.38 -0.74 1.43
CA LEU A 11 -2.96 -0.46 1.63
C LEU A 11 -2.56 -0.84 3.06
N HIS A 12 -1.66 -1.80 3.23
CA HIS A 12 -1.14 -2.13 4.55
C HIS A 12 -0.09 -1.13 5.04
N ALA A 13 0.00 -0.98 6.36
CA ALA A 13 0.92 -0.06 7.04
C ALA A 13 0.76 1.41 6.59
N GLY A 14 -0.49 1.92 6.55
CA GLY A 14 -0.83 3.23 6.03
C GLY A 14 -0.12 4.43 6.67
N ALA A 15 0.31 4.32 7.93
CA ALA A 15 1.08 5.35 8.62
C ALA A 15 2.61 5.19 8.49
N GLY A 16 3.08 4.19 7.75
CA GLY A 16 4.50 4.03 7.42
C GLY A 16 4.95 5.03 6.35
N GLY A 17 6.27 5.15 6.14
CA GLY A 17 6.83 6.12 5.18
C GLY A 17 6.27 5.96 3.76
N VAL A 18 6.19 4.72 3.23
CA VAL A 18 5.53 4.44 1.94
C VAL A 18 4.02 4.63 2.05
N GLY A 19 3.41 4.18 3.16
CA GLY A 19 1.96 4.23 3.36
C GLY A 19 1.40 5.64 3.27
N LEU A 20 1.99 6.60 3.99
CA LEU A 20 1.56 8.00 3.97
C LEU A 20 1.65 8.66 2.58
N LEU A 21 2.71 8.35 1.83
CA LEU A 21 2.89 8.89 0.48
C LEU A 21 1.96 8.21 -0.53
N LEU A 22 1.86 6.89 -0.46
CA LEU A 22 1.01 6.13 -1.39
C LEU A 22 -0.47 6.44 -1.18
N THR A 23 -0.94 6.63 0.05
CA THR A 23 -2.31 7.09 0.35
C THR A 23 -2.62 8.39 -0.39
N GLN A 24 -1.76 9.40 -0.28
CA GLN A 24 -1.95 10.69 -0.97
C GLN A 24 -1.99 10.53 -2.50
N LEU A 25 -1.08 9.72 -3.06
CA LEU A 25 -1.03 9.45 -4.50
C LEU A 25 -2.27 8.70 -5.00
N LEU A 26 -2.81 7.77 -4.22
CA LEU A 26 -4.04 7.04 -4.52
C LEU A 26 -5.25 7.99 -4.49
N LYS A 27 -5.34 8.84 -3.46
CA LYS A 27 -6.39 9.85 -3.36
C LYS A 27 -6.35 10.84 -4.51
N ALA A 28 -5.17 11.29 -4.91
CA ALA A 28 -5.00 12.18 -6.07
C ALA A 28 -5.46 11.54 -7.40
N ARG A 29 -5.52 10.19 -7.46
CA ARG A 29 -6.07 9.44 -8.59
C ARG A 29 -7.56 9.12 -8.46
N GLY A 30 -8.23 9.61 -7.43
CA GLY A 30 -9.67 9.39 -7.22
C GLY A 30 -10.02 8.01 -6.69
N ALA A 31 -9.08 7.31 -6.07
CA ALA A 31 -9.34 6.02 -5.43
C ALA A 31 -9.97 6.21 -4.04
N GLU A 32 -10.78 5.24 -3.64
CA GLU A 32 -11.15 5.02 -2.24
C GLU A 32 -10.03 4.20 -1.56
N VAL A 33 -9.53 4.69 -0.43
CA VAL A 33 -8.38 4.10 0.26
C VAL A 33 -8.78 3.55 1.62
N ILE A 34 -8.67 2.23 1.76
CA ILE A 34 -8.75 1.50 3.02
C ILE A 34 -7.31 1.19 3.45
N THR A 35 -6.96 1.43 4.71
CA THR A 35 -5.62 1.10 5.19
C THR A 35 -5.63 0.41 6.54
N THR A 36 -4.52 -0.31 6.86
CA THR A 36 -4.33 -0.93 8.17
C THR A 36 -3.24 -0.23 8.96
N VAL A 37 -3.47 -0.10 10.26
CA VAL A 37 -2.52 0.46 11.23
C VAL A 37 -2.52 -0.34 12.53
N SER A 38 -1.50 -0.12 13.38
CA SER A 38 -1.32 -0.87 14.63
C SER A 38 -1.70 -0.09 15.90
N THR A 39 -1.84 1.24 15.84
CA THR A 39 -2.12 2.10 17.01
C THR A 39 -3.03 3.26 16.63
N GLY A 40 -3.71 3.87 17.63
CA GLY A 40 -4.56 5.05 17.42
C GLY A 40 -3.80 6.27 16.89
N GLU A 41 -2.56 6.51 17.35
CA GLU A 41 -1.72 7.59 16.81
C GLU A 41 -1.46 7.40 15.30
N LYS A 42 -1.22 6.15 14.87
CA LYS A 42 -1.05 5.83 13.45
C LYS A 42 -2.34 5.95 12.66
N GLU A 43 -3.49 5.78 13.30
CA GLU A 43 -4.79 6.02 12.67
C GLU A 43 -4.96 7.49 12.30
N GLU A 44 -4.64 8.40 13.21
CA GLU A 44 -4.70 9.85 12.95
C GLU A 44 -3.82 10.22 11.76
N LEU A 45 -2.57 9.75 11.73
CA LEU A 45 -1.65 9.98 10.61
C LEU A 45 -2.18 9.46 9.26
N ALA A 46 -2.79 8.28 9.26
CA ALA A 46 -3.35 7.71 8.03
C ALA A 46 -4.57 8.50 7.55
N ARG A 47 -5.42 8.99 8.46
CA ARG A 47 -6.55 9.86 8.15
C ARG A 47 -6.10 11.22 7.62
N GLU A 48 -5.09 11.83 8.22
CA GLU A 48 -4.49 13.08 7.75
C GLU A 48 -3.89 12.93 6.33
N ALA A 49 -3.36 11.76 6.00
CA ALA A 49 -2.88 11.45 4.66
C ALA A 49 -4.01 11.24 3.63
N GLY A 50 -5.27 11.18 4.09
CA GLY A 50 -6.46 11.10 3.23
C GLY A 50 -7.06 9.69 3.13
N ALA A 51 -6.71 8.72 4.00
CA ALA A 51 -7.35 7.42 4.02
C ALA A 51 -8.85 7.55 4.37
N ASP A 52 -9.72 6.95 3.57
CA ASP A 52 -11.17 6.96 3.79
C ASP A 52 -11.55 6.05 4.95
N HIS A 53 -10.89 4.88 5.04
CA HIS A 53 -11.11 3.92 6.11
C HIS A 53 -9.79 3.47 6.71
N VAL A 54 -9.73 3.44 8.05
CA VAL A 54 -8.54 2.97 8.77
C VAL A 54 -8.94 1.81 9.67
N LEU A 55 -8.28 0.67 9.53
CA LEU A 55 -8.61 -0.59 10.18
C LEU A 55 -7.44 -1.10 11.03
N PRO A 56 -7.71 -1.83 12.11
CA PRO A 56 -6.68 -2.64 12.75
C PRO A 56 -6.32 -3.86 11.88
N TYR A 57 -5.13 -4.41 12.07
CA TYR A 57 -4.72 -5.64 11.35
C TYR A 57 -5.62 -6.85 11.66
N LYS A 58 -6.10 -6.96 12.90
CA LYS A 58 -6.95 -8.10 13.30
C LYS A 58 -8.31 -8.04 12.59
N GLY A 59 -8.61 -9.04 11.77
CA GLY A 59 -9.90 -9.19 11.10
C GLY A 59 -10.14 -8.18 9.98
N PHE A 60 -9.08 -7.57 9.42
CA PHE A 60 -9.20 -6.55 8.39
C PHE A 60 -9.93 -7.06 7.14
N ALA A 61 -9.70 -8.32 6.72
CA ALA A 61 -10.29 -8.86 5.50
C ALA A 61 -11.83 -8.86 5.55
N GLY A 62 -12.43 -9.32 6.66
CA GLY A 62 -13.87 -9.25 6.88
C GLY A 62 -14.39 -7.81 6.86
N ARG A 63 -13.71 -6.90 7.56
CA ARG A 63 -14.10 -5.47 7.56
C ARG A 63 -14.01 -4.82 6.18
N VAL A 64 -13.01 -5.18 5.39
CA VAL A 64 -12.90 -4.73 3.99
C VAL A 64 -14.10 -5.23 3.19
N ARG A 65 -14.50 -6.50 3.38
CA ARG A 65 -15.72 -7.05 2.74
C ARG A 65 -16.98 -6.28 3.16
N ASP A 66 -17.10 -5.95 4.43
CA ASP A 66 -18.24 -5.17 4.94
C ASP A 66 -18.30 -3.79 4.29
N ILE A 67 -17.18 -3.06 4.26
CA ILE A 67 -17.08 -1.73 3.64
C ILE A 67 -17.43 -1.77 2.15
N THR A 68 -16.99 -2.82 1.44
CA THR A 68 -17.22 -2.97 -0.01
C THR A 68 -18.49 -3.70 -0.38
N GLY A 69 -19.43 -3.89 0.55
CA GLY A 69 -20.69 -4.59 0.32
C GLY A 69 -20.51 -6.04 -0.15
N GLY A 70 -19.45 -6.72 0.33
CA GLY A 70 -19.11 -8.10 -0.02
C GLY A 70 -18.27 -8.25 -1.30
N THR A 71 -18.10 -7.18 -2.08
CA THR A 71 -17.38 -7.25 -3.38
C THR A 71 -15.88 -7.46 -3.21
N GLY A 72 -15.25 -6.79 -2.26
CA GLY A 72 -13.80 -6.73 -2.08
C GLY A 72 -13.14 -5.61 -2.89
N VAL A 73 -11.82 -5.41 -2.68
CA VAL A 73 -11.05 -4.32 -3.28
C VAL A 73 -10.45 -4.69 -4.64
N ASP A 74 -10.19 -3.70 -5.48
CA ASP A 74 -9.54 -3.86 -6.79
C ASP A 74 -8.10 -4.29 -6.68
N VAL A 75 -7.39 -3.73 -5.72
CA VAL A 75 -5.98 -4.00 -5.48
C VAL A 75 -5.62 -3.92 -4.00
N VAL A 76 -4.73 -4.81 -3.57
CA VAL A 76 -4.06 -4.74 -2.27
C VAL A 76 -2.59 -4.41 -2.49
N TYR A 77 -2.09 -3.36 -1.84
CA TYR A 77 -0.67 -3.05 -1.73
C TYR A 77 -0.16 -3.55 -0.36
N ASP A 78 0.62 -4.62 -0.39
CA ASP A 78 1.10 -5.32 0.81
C ASP A 78 2.63 -5.21 0.95
N GLY A 79 3.06 -4.42 1.95
CA GLY A 79 4.46 -4.30 2.38
C GLY A 79 4.79 -5.13 3.62
N VAL A 80 3.78 -5.75 4.24
CA VAL A 80 3.89 -6.50 5.51
C VAL A 80 4.27 -7.95 5.26
N GLY A 81 3.59 -8.64 4.37
CA GLY A 81 3.96 -9.96 3.91
C GLY A 81 3.31 -11.09 4.72
N LYS A 82 4.10 -11.92 5.42
CA LYS A 82 3.66 -13.16 6.06
C LYS A 82 2.35 -13.04 6.83
N ASP A 83 2.21 -12.01 7.66
CA ASP A 83 1.08 -11.89 8.59
C ASP A 83 -0.19 -11.33 7.92
N THR A 84 -0.08 -10.76 6.72
CA THR A 84 -1.20 -10.12 6.01
C THR A 84 -1.60 -10.85 4.72
N PHE A 85 -0.73 -11.68 4.18
CA PHE A 85 -0.88 -12.27 2.84
C PHE A 85 -2.22 -12.98 2.63
N ASP A 86 -2.61 -13.86 3.55
CA ASP A 86 -3.85 -14.64 3.41
C ASP A 86 -5.09 -13.73 3.42
N GLY A 87 -5.17 -12.83 4.41
CA GLY A 87 -6.25 -11.85 4.46
C GLY A 87 -6.24 -10.86 3.30
N SER A 88 -5.04 -10.56 2.74
CA SER A 88 -4.93 -9.73 1.53
C SER A 88 -5.57 -10.40 0.32
N LEU A 89 -5.39 -11.72 0.14
CA LEU A 89 -6.09 -12.47 -0.91
C LEU A 89 -7.61 -12.50 -0.67
N GLU A 90 -8.04 -12.71 0.58
CA GLU A 90 -9.46 -12.73 0.95
C GLU A 90 -10.16 -11.38 0.74
N ALA A 91 -9.43 -10.27 0.90
CA ALA A 91 -9.97 -8.93 0.73
C ALA A 91 -10.20 -8.54 -0.75
N LEU A 92 -9.58 -9.24 -1.70
CA LEU A 92 -9.68 -8.93 -3.12
C LEU A 92 -11.05 -9.29 -3.71
N ARG A 93 -11.52 -8.49 -4.66
CA ARG A 93 -12.61 -8.86 -5.53
C ARG A 93 -12.18 -9.91 -6.56
N THR A 94 -13.14 -10.52 -7.24
CA THR A 94 -12.84 -11.35 -8.42
C THR A 94 -11.97 -10.58 -9.41
N ARG A 95 -10.89 -11.22 -9.89
CA ARG A 95 -9.86 -10.64 -10.75
C ARG A 95 -9.12 -9.43 -10.15
N GLY A 96 -9.11 -9.32 -8.81
CA GLY A 96 -8.32 -8.32 -8.09
C GLY A 96 -6.83 -8.66 -8.09
N MET A 97 -5.99 -7.70 -7.75
CA MET A 97 -4.53 -7.86 -7.76
C MET A 97 -3.92 -7.66 -6.36
N LEU A 98 -3.10 -8.61 -5.94
CA LEU A 98 -2.20 -8.43 -4.80
C LEU A 98 -0.81 -7.99 -5.29
N VAL A 99 -0.42 -6.78 -4.90
CA VAL A 99 0.93 -6.24 -5.13
C VAL A 99 1.73 -6.40 -3.84
N LEU A 100 2.45 -7.51 -3.73
CA LEU A 100 3.30 -7.83 -2.58
C LEU A 100 4.66 -7.17 -2.75
N PHE A 101 4.84 -5.94 -2.24
CA PHE A 101 6.08 -5.18 -2.45
C PHE A 101 7.06 -5.23 -1.27
N GLY A 102 6.68 -5.80 -0.13
CA GLY A 102 7.51 -5.92 1.07
C GLY A 102 7.31 -7.23 1.83
N ALA A 103 8.03 -7.38 2.93
CA ALA A 103 7.98 -8.54 3.81
C ALA A 103 8.36 -8.14 5.26
N ALA A 104 7.79 -7.05 5.77
CA ALA A 104 8.16 -6.51 7.09
C ALA A 104 7.90 -7.49 8.25
N SER A 105 6.88 -8.37 8.14
CA SER A 105 6.61 -9.45 9.11
C SER A 105 7.28 -10.78 8.77
N GLY A 106 8.07 -10.81 7.71
CA GLY A 106 8.75 -11.99 7.21
C GLY A 106 8.28 -12.40 5.81
N PRO A 107 9.04 -13.31 5.15
CA PRO A 107 8.71 -13.79 3.81
C PRO A 107 7.40 -14.60 3.82
N VAL A 108 6.63 -14.44 2.76
CA VAL A 108 5.46 -15.28 2.51
C VAL A 108 5.94 -16.70 2.15
N PRO A 109 5.35 -17.76 2.73
CA PRO A 109 5.63 -19.14 2.33
C PRO A 109 5.30 -19.41 0.86
N PRO A 110 5.75 -20.55 0.27
CA PRO A 110 5.33 -20.95 -1.06
C PRO A 110 3.81 -20.95 -1.22
N VAL A 111 3.33 -20.38 -2.32
CA VAL A 111 1.89 -20.20 -2.61
C VAL A 111 1.45 -21.22 -3.63
N ASP A 112 0.42 -21.99 -3.31
CA ASP A 112 -0.26 -22.84 -4.28
C ASP A 112 -1.05 -21.96 -5.26
N PRO A 113 -0.80 -22.05 -6.58
CA PRO A 113 -1.54 -21.28 -7.59
C PRO A 113 -3.05 -21.53 -7.58
N GLN A 114 -3.52 -22.70 -7.10
CA GLN A 114 -4.95 -22.99 -6.97
C GLN A 114 -5.67 -22.01 -6.05
N ARG A 115 -4.97 -21.40 -5.09
CA ARG A 115 -5.52 -20.35 -4.23
C ARG A 115 -5.92 -19.10 -5.02
N LEU A 116 -5.20 -18.76 -6.07
CA LEU A 116 -5.54 -17.63 -6.94
C LEU A 116 -6.79 -17.95 -7.78
N ASN A 117 -6.91 -19.19 -8.25
CA ASN A 117 -8.09 -19.65 -8.97
C ASN A 117 -9.33 -19.63 -8.06
N SER A 118 -9.29 -20.33 -6.91
CA SER A 118 -10.43 -20.43 -5.98
C SER A 118 -10.80 -19.09 -5.33
N GLY A 119 -9.82 -18.18 -5.14
CA GLY A 119 -10.03 -16.83 -4.63
C GLY A 119 -10.73 -15.88 -5.62
N GLY A 120 -10.97 -16.30 -6.86
CA GLY A 120 -11.65 -15.48 -7.87
C GLY A 120 -10.77 -15.06 -9.04
N SER A 121 -9.91 -15.95 -9.54
CA SER A 121 -8.97 -15.67 -10.64
C SER A 121 -8.08 -14.46 -10.35
N LEU A 122 -7.46 -14.47 -9.18
CA LEU A 122 -6.67 -13.34 -8.65
C LEU A 122 -5.33 -13.21 -9.37
N PHE A 123 -4.79 -12.00 -9.35
CA PHE A 123 -3.43 -11.70 -9.80
C PHE A 123 -2.52 -11.50 -8.59
N LEU A 124 -1.32 -12.08 -8.66
CA LEU A 124 -0.26 -11.87 -7.67
C LEU A 124 1.01 -11.38 -8.37
N THR A 125 1.56 -10.27 -7.88
CA THR A 125 2.86 -9.78 -8.35
C THR A 125 3.77 -9.45 -7.17
N ARG A 126 5.09 -9.74 -7.36
CA ARG A 126 6.15 -9.37 -6.43
C ARG A 126 7.13 -8.44 -7.14
N PRO A 127 6.80 -7.12 -7.21
CA PRO A 127 7.63 -6.17 -7.94
C PRO A 127 8.96 -5.89 -7.23
N THR A 128 9.96 -5.50 -8.01
CA THR A 128 11.17 -4.85 -7.52
C THR A 128 11.36 -3.52 -8.22
N ILE A 129 11.81 -2.51 -7.48
CA ILE A 129 12.01 -1.16 -8.02
C ILE A 129 13.02 -1.15 -9.19
N ALA A 130 14.00 -2.04 -9.18
CA ALA A 130 15.00 -2.14 -10.24
C ALA A 130 14.35 -2.40 -11.63
N HIS A 131 13.29 -3.18 -11.69
CA HIS A 131 12.58 -3.46 -12.94
C HIS A 131 11.70 -2.28 -13.42
N HIS A 132 11.41 -1.33 -12.53
CA HIS A 132 10.63 -0.12 -12.81
C HIS A 132 11.49 1.14 -12.96
N LEU A 133 12.82 0.99 -12.91
CA LEU A 133 13.80 2.08 -13.07
C LEU A 133 14.93 1.66 -14.02
N ARG A 134 14.60 0.90 -15.08
CA ARG A 134 15.58 0.24 -15.97
C ARG A 134 16.51 1.21 -16.67
N ASP A 135 15.99 2.30 -17.18
CA ASP A 135 16.75 3.29 -17.93
C ASP A 135 16.63 4.70 -17.34
N ALA A 136 17.45 5.60 -17.87
CA ALA A 136 17.50 6.97 -17.37
C ALA A 136 16.23 7.77 -17.70
N ALA A 137 15.50 7.42 -18.74
CA ALA A 137 14.26 8.11 -19.12
C ALA A 137 13.14 7.75 -18.14
N GLU A 138 12.97 6.46 -17.83
CA GLU A 138 11.99 6.00 -16.85
C GLU A 138 12.28 6.55 -15.45
N ARG A 139 13.56 6.54 -15.00
CA ARG A 139 13.96 7.15 -13.72
C ARG A 139 13.61 8.64 -13.66
N ARG A 140 13.95 9.40 -14.70
CA ARG A 140 13.64 10.84 -14.77
C ARG A 140 12.14 11.10 -14.78
N TRP A 141 11.37 10.33 -15.54
CA TRP A 141 9.92 10.45 -15.57
C TRP A 141 9.32 10.25 -14.18
N ARG A 142 9.58 9.12 -13.53
CA ARG A 142 9.02 8.78 -12.21
C ARG A 142 9.47 9.76 -11.11
N SER A 143 10.76 10.14 -11.11
CA SER A 143 11.27 11.13 -10.15
C SER A 143 10.63 12.50 -10.36
N ARG A 144 10.43 12.92 -11.61
CA ARG A 144 9.79 14.21 -11.92
C ARG A 144 8.36 14.29 -11.41
N GLU A 145 7.57 13.22 -11.56
CA GLU A 145 6.20 13.18 -11.02
C GLU A 145 6.18 13.36 -9.51
N ILE A 146 7.03 12.64 -8.78
CA ILE A 146 7.11 12.73 -7.31
C ILE A 146 7.61 14.09 -6.85
N PHE A 147 8.69 14.60 -7.46
CA PHE A 147 9.25 15.91 -7.08
C PHE A 147 8.34 17.07 -7.46
N ALA A 148 7.61 17.00 -8.57
CA ALA A 148 6.62 18.00 -8.93
C ALA A 148 5.49 18.02 -7.90
N ALA A 149 4.93 16.88 -7.52
CA ALA A 149 3.89 16.78 -6.52
C ALA A 149 4.35 17.26 -5.11
N ALA A 150 5.62 17.02 -4.77
CA ALA A 150 6.19 17.55 -3.53
C ALA A 150 6.42 19.07 -3.58
N ALA A 151 6.82 19.60 -4.73
CA ALA A 151 7.07 21.03 -4.92
C ALA A 151 5.79 21.87 -4.95
N ASP A 152 4.71 21.37 -5.56
CA ASP A 152 3.42 22.03 -5.59
C ASP A 152 2.56 21.81 -4.33
N GLY A 153 3.04 20.96 -3.39
CA GLY A 153 2.39 20.67 -2.12
C GLY A 153 1.25 19.65 -2.19
N SER A 154 0.99 19.04 -3.35
CA SER A 154 -0.01 17.98 -3.50
C SER A 154 0.46 16.65 -2.88
N LEU A 155 1.77 16.47 -2.70
CA LEU A 155 2.37 15.37 -1.94
C LEU A 155 3.15 15.90 -0.75
N LYS A 156 2.62 15.72 0.46
CA LYS A 156 3.24 16.17 1.71
C LYS A 156 4.17 15.09 2.25
N VAL A 157 5.47 15.40 2.33
CA VAL A 157 6.48 14.50 2.90
C VAL A 157 6.65 14.81 4.39
N ARG A 158 6.29 13.86 5.24
CA ARG A 158 6.49 13.99 6.68
C ARG A 158 7.93 13.66 7.06
N ILE A 159 8.66 14.63 7.60
CA ILE A 159 9.98 14.41 8.20
C ILE A 159 9.81 14.14 9.69
N GLY A 160 9.95 12.90 10.11
CA GLY A 160 9.75 12.48 11.51
C GLY A 160 10.85 12.99 12.45
N ALA A 161 12.12 12.93 12.02
CA ALA A 161 13.26 13.41 12.77
C ALA A 161 14.41 13.80 11.85
N ARG A 162 15.35 14.58 12.38
CA ARG A 162 16.60 14.95 11.70
C ARG A 162 17.77 14.61 12.60
N TYR A 163 18.78 13.94 12.05
CA TYR A 163 19.98 13.53 12.74
C TYR A 163 21.21 14.04 12.00
N PRO A 164 22.24 14.58 12.70
CA PRO A 164 23.53 14.78 12.09
C PRO A 164 24.14 13.45 11.66
N LEU A 165 24.98 13.45 10.63
CA LEU A 165 25.54 12.21 10.05
C LEU A 165 26.26 11.32 11.09
N VAL A 166 26.91 11.95 12.06
CA VAL A 166 27.61 11.23 13.16
C VAL A 166 26.66 10.39 14.04
N GLN A 167 25.35 10.65 14.00
CA GLN A 167 24.29 9.94 14.72
C GLN A 167 23.52 8.96 13.81
N ALA A 168 24.07 8.53 12.67
CA ALA A 168 23.41 7.62 11.75
C ALA A 168 22.94 6.32 12.42
N ALA A 169 23.69 5.79 13.39
CA ALA A 169 23.30 4.61 14.16
C ALA A 169 22.04 4.82 15.03
N GLN A 170 21.79 6.05 15.47
CA GLN A 170 20.58 6.40 16.23
C GLN A 170 19.36 6.65 15.33
N ALA A 171 19.61 7.00 14.06
CA ALA A 171 18.57 7.23 13.07
C ALA A 171 17.94 5.92 12.55
N HIS A 172 18.65 4.80 12.68
CA HIS A 172 18.24 3.44 12.32
C HIS A 172 17.65 2.69 13.52
#